data_e15e07da9e39cf60679674df37a9c217
#
_entry.id   e15e07da9e39cf60679674df37a9c217
#
_cell.length_a   1.000
_cell.length_b   1.000
_cell.length_c   1.000
_cell.angle_alpha   90.00
_cell.angle_beta   90.00
_cell.angle_gamma   90.00
#
_symmetry.space_group_name_H-M   'P 1'
#
loop_
_entity.id
_entity.type
_entity.pdbx_description
1 polymer ?
#
loop_
_entity_poly.entity_id
_entity_poly.type
_entity_poly.pdbx_seq_one_letter_code
_entity_poly.pdbx_strand_id
1 'polypeptide(L)'
;MFMVAMLFILSMTACTAHENDPMEQVETLNSLTSSYGARSLAATNNICKKLHLEELPGISIQEARNILSRIKSHKESEKHYDVHENLHGNHYDVDIVMGETIGHQYTFTLQLHMQKDQGTDVTYYKNYEAGCNAHEFTWYISGFSFATDSSTGNNKFEAPSSLYFKILAEDVEYIQVPVTIKGTYCPINNKADFTYIL
;
A
#
# COMPACT_ATOMS: atom_id res chain seq x y z
N MET A 1 -21.34 -15.56 -71.10
CA MET A 1 -22.05 -15.24 -69.85
C MET A 1 -21.42 -16.06 -68.75
N PHE A 2 -20.37 -15.51 -68.11
CA PHE A 2 -19.60 -16.20 -67.06
C PHE A 2 -20.08 -15.75 -65.70
N MET A 3 -20.59 -16.68 -64.91
CA MET A 3 -21.05 -16.50 -63.54
C MET A 3 -19.87 -16.73 -62.58
N VAL A 4 -19.35 -15.67 -61.99
CA VAL A 4 -18.30 -15.74 -61.00
C VAL A 4 -18.96 -15.93 -59.63
N ALA A 5 -18.78 -17.14 -59.06
CA ALA A 5 -19.17 -17.45 -57.68
C ALA A 5 -18.13 -16.89 -56.73
N MET A 6 -18.50 -15.87 -55.97
CA MET A 6 -17.68 -15.32 -54.89
C MET A 6 -17.85 -16.17 -53.63
N LEU A 7 -16.80 -16.93 -53.28
CA LEU A 7 -16.73 -17.71 -52.06
C LEU A 7 -16.34 -16.75 -50.91
N PHE A 8 -17.29 -16.38 -50.03
CA PHE A 8 -17.00 -15.72 -48.77
C PHE A 8 -16.47 -16.74 -47.77
N ILE A 9 -15.16 -16.71 -47.53
CA ILE A 9 -14.55 -17.42 -46.41
C ILE A 9 -14.78 -16.55 -45.15
N LEU A 10 -15.76 -16.92 -44.33
CA LEU A 10 -15.85 -16.42 -42.97
C LEU A 10 -14.69 -17.01 -42.14
N SER A 11 -13.65 -16.24 -41.95
CA SER A 11 -12.66 -16.53 -40.89
C SER A 11 -13.29 -16.28 -39.54
N MET A 12 -13.81 -17.32 -38.91
CA MET A 12 -14.11 -17.29 -37.48
C MET A 12 -12.76 -17.21 -36.72
N THR A 13 -12.35 -16.01 -36.36
CA THR A 13 -11.36 -15.84 -35.30
C THR A 13 -12.01 -16.29 -34.00
N ALA A 14 -11.79 -17.55 -33.62
CA ALA A 14 -12.03 -18.01 -32.28
C ALA A 14 -11.14 -17.17 -31.35
N CYS A 15 -11.73 -16.25 -30.60
CA CYS A 15 -11.11 -15.78 -29.37
C CYS A 15 -10.95 -17.01 -28.48
N THR A 16 -9.78 -17.60 -28.46
CA THR A 16 -9.37 -18.50 -27.40
C THR A 16 -9.26 -17.61 -26.14
N ALA A 17 -10.30 -17.66 -25.30
CA ALA A 17 -10.13 -17.29 -23.90
C ALA A 17 -8.94 -18.11 -23.42
N HIS A 18 -7.86 -17.44 -23.05
CA HIS A 18 -6.72 -18.08 -22.44
C HIS A 18 -7.23 -18.52 -21.04
N GLU A 19 -7.74 -19.76 -20.97
CA GLU A 19 -7.94 -20.43 -19.69
C GLU A 19 -6.55 -20.52 -19.07
N ASN A 20 -6.30 -19.68 -18.05
CA ASN A 20 -5.06 -19.75 -17.29
C ASN A 20 -4.97 -21.14 -16.68
N ASP A 21 -3.96 -21.91 -17.05
CA ASP A 21 -3.69 -23.24 -16.52
C ASP A 21 -3.54 -23.14 -14.99
N PRO A 22 -4.21 -23.99 -14.20
CA PRO A 22 -4.08 -24.01 -12.74
C PRO A 22 -2.62 -24.10 -12.25
N MET A 23 -1.75 -24.79 -13.00
CA MET A 23 -0.31 -24.85 -12.74
C MET A 23 0.38 -23.48 -12.91
N GLU A 24 0.00 -22.69 -13.90
CA GLU A 24 0.55 -21.34 -14.10
C GLU A 24 0.15 -20.39 -12.97
N GLN A 25 -1.06 -20.53 -12.42
CA GLN A 25 -1.52 -19.75 -11.28
C GLN A 25 -0.77 -20.10 -9.98
N VAL A 26 -0.48 -21.38 -9.75
CA VAL A 26 0.28 -21.83 -8.57
C VAL A 26 1.72 -21.33 -8.63
N GLU A 27 2.38 -21.44 -9.78
CA GLU A 27 3.73 -20.88 -9.97
C GLU A 27 3.75 -19.37 -9.76
N THR A 28 2.71 -18.67 -10.20
CA THR A 28 2.62 -17.21 -10.09
C THR A 28 2.41 -16.75 -8.65
N LEU A 29 1.60 -17.44 -7.84
CA LEU A 29 1.42 -17.15 -6.43
C LEU A 29 2.72 -17.41 -5.64
N ASN A 30 3.40 -18.51 -5.91
CA ASN A 30 4.72 -18.81 -5.33
C ASN A 30 5.75 -17.73 -5.65
N SER A 31 5.68 -17.13 -6.83
CA SER A 31 6.58 -16.03 -7.20
C SER A 31 6.26 -14.73 -6.45
N LEU A 32 5.00 -14.43 -6.14
CA LEU A 32 4.64 -13.32 -5.27
C LEU A 32 5.14 -13.56 -3.85
N THR A 33 5.02 -14.78 -3.35
CA THR A 33 5.55 -15.18 -2.03
C THR A 33 7.06 -14.96 -1.95
N SER A 34 7.81 -15.41 -2.95
CA SER A 34 9.27 -15.29 -2.96
C SER A 34 9.77 -13.86 -3.20
N SER A 35 9.07 -13.08 -4.03
CA SER A 35 9.50 -11.74 -4.44
C SER A 35 9.08 -10.62 -3.48
N TYR A 36 7.95 -10.80 -2.79
CA TYR A 36 7.31 -9.76 -1.97
C TYR A 36 6.90 -10.23 -0.57
N GLY A 37 7.22 -11.48 -0.18
CA GLY A 37 6.79 -12.04 1.09
C GLY A 37 5.27 -12.22 1.21
N ALA A 38 4.57 -12.30 0.08
CA ALA A 38 3.12 -12.45 0.05
C ALA A 38 2.68 -13.74 0.77
N ARG A 39 1.51 -13.68 1.42
CA ARG A 39 0.91 -14.82 2.13
C ARG A 39 -0.55 -14.95 1.73
N SER A 40 -0.98 -16.17 1.43
CA SER A 40 -2.41 -16.48 1.28
C SER A 40 -3.14 -16.39 2.61
N LEU A 41 -4.36 -15.87 2.56
CA LEU A 41 -5.26 -15.79 3.71
C LEU A 41 -6.54 -16.58 3.40
N ALA A 42 -6.95 -17.42 4.33
CA ALA A 42 -8.28 -18.03 4.23
C ALA A 42 -9.38 -16.97 4.32
N ALA A 43 -10.45 -17.11 3.53
CA ALA A 43 -11.60 -16.19 3.56
C ALA A 43 -12.26 -16.07 4.94
N THR A 44 -12.12 -17.09 5.78
CA THR A 44 -12.59 -17.11 7.18
C THR A 44 -11.70 -16.32 8.14
N ASN A 45 -10.55 -15.82 7.69
CA ASN A 45 -9.62 -15.04 8.51
C ASN A 45 -10.32 -13.77 9.03
N ASN A 46 -10.18 -13.49 10.31
CA ASN A 46 -10.78 -12.31 10.94
C ASN A 46 -10.35 -11.00 10.30
N ILE A 47 -9.12 -10.92 9.75
CA ILE A 47 -8.64 -9.72 9.07
C ILE A 47 -9.41 -9.46 7.76
N CYS A 48 -9.79 -10.50 7.02
CA CYS A 48 -10.59 -10.37 5.81
C CYS A 48 -11.94 -9.72 6.11
N LYS A 49 -12.60 -10.14 7.19
CA LYS A 49 -13.87 -9.57 7.66
C LYS A 49 -13.70 -8.15 8.18
N LYS A 50 -12.65 -7.91 8.99
CA LYS A 50 -12.36 -6.59 9.58
C LYS A 50 -12.12 -5.52 8.52
N LEU A 51 -11.46 -5.88 7.42
CA LEU A 51 -11.08 -4.95 6.34
C LEU A 51 -12.06 -5.00 5.16
N HIS A 52 -13.16 -5.74 5.26
CA HIS A 52 -14.17 -5.89 4.21
C HIS A 52 -13.54 -6.27 2.84
N LEU A 53 -12.58 -7.23 2.86
CA LEU A 53 -11.86 -7.60 1.65
C LEU A 53 -12.74 -8.23 0.57
N GLU A 54 -13.91 -8.74 0.94
CA GLU A 54 -14.93 -9.23 0.00
C GLU A 54 -15.47 -8.14 -0.93
N GLU A 55 -15.44 -6.88 -0.48
CA GLU A 55 -15.92 -5.71 -1.25
C GLU A 55 -14.87 -5.23 -2.26
N LEU A 56 -13.61 -5.65 -2.14
CA LEU A 56 -12.58 -5.31 -3.12
C LEU A 56 -12.93 -5.87 -4.50
N PRO A 57 -12.63 -5.13 -5.57
CA PRO A 57 -12.64 -5.72 -6.89
C PRO A 57 -11.62 -6.86 -6.94
N GLY A 58 -12.03 -7.99 -7.48
CA GLY A 58 -11.09 -9.07 -7.70
C GLY A 58 -10.16 -8.71 -8.87
N ILE A 59 -8.87 -8.95 -8.69
CA ILE A 59 -7.86 -8.73 -9.73
C ILE A 59 -7.10 -10.03 -10.03
N SER A 60 -6.47 -10.09 -11.19
CA SER A 60 -5.62 -11.22 -11.54
C SER A 60 -4.30 -11.19 -10.75
N ILE A 61 -3.64 -12.34 -10.62
CA ILE A 61 -2.31 -12.43 -10.02
C ILE A 61 -1.30 -11.55 -10.78
N GLN A 62 -1.41 -11.49 -12.11
CA GLN A 62 -0.53 -10.66 -12.94
C GLN A 62 -0.73 -9.17 -12.64
N GLU A 63 -1.95 -8.75 -12.40
CA GLU A 63 -2.29 -7.37 -12.04
C GLU A 63 -1.75 -7.00 -10.65
N ALA A 64 -1.90 -7.88 -9.66
CA ALA A 64 -1.29 -7.73 -8.34
C ALA A 64 0.24 -7.61 -8.43
N ARG A 65 0.89 -8.46 -9.27
CA ARG A 65 2.33 -8.40 -9.53
C ARG A 65 2.74 -7.05 -10.12
N ASN A 66 1.99 -6.55 -11.10
CA ASN A 66 2.27 -5.26 -11.74
C ASN A 66 2.19 -4.11 -10.73
N ILE A 67 1.17 -4.12 -9.85
CA ILE A 67 1.01 -3.14 -8.77
C ILE A 67 2.21 -3.21 -7.82
N LEU A 68 2.54 -4.40 -7.31
CA LEU A 68 3.65 -4.60 -6.37
C LEU A 68 5.01 -4.24 -6.99
N SER A 69 5.22 -4.55 -8.28
CA SER A 69 6.43 -4.16 -8.99
C SER A 69 6.57 -2.63 -9.09
N ARG A 70 5.48 -1.92 -9.36
CA ARG A 70 5.46 -0.45 -9.38
C ARG A 70 5.79 0.12 -8.00
N ILE A 71 5.17 -0.41 -6.94
CA ILE A 71 5.44 0.01 -5.56
C ILE A 71 6.92 -0.22 -5.22
N LYS A 72 7.46 -1.40 -5.55
CA LYS A 72 8.86 -1.77 -5.25
C LYS A 72 9.89 -0.97 -6.06
N SER A 73 9.56 -0.63 -7.31
CA SER A 73 10.46 0.14 -8.19
C SER A 73 10.34 1.64 -7.99
N HIS A 74 9.44 2.08 -7.12
CA HIS A 74 9.22 3.50 -6.87
C HIS A 74 10.49 4.15 -6.31
N LYS A 75 11.06 5.04 -7.11
CA LYS A 75 12.12 5.93 -6.67
C LYS A 75 11.45 7.24 -6.31
N GLU A 76 11.64 7.66 -5.07
CA GLU A 76 11.21 8.90 -4.43
C GLU A 76 10.95 10.07 -5.42
N SER A 77 9.74 10.17 -5.98
CA SER A 77 9.46 11.20 -6.97
C SER A 77 8.52 12.28 -6.46
N GLU A 78 7.60 11.96 -5.56
CA GLU A 78 6.60 12.90 -5.06
C GLU A 78 6.32 12.66 -3.57
N LYS A 79 7.28 13.08 -2.71
CA LYS A 79 7.07 13.07 -1.26
C LYS A 79 6.55 14.43 -0.83
N HIS A 80 5.47 14.43 -0.07
CA HIS A 80 4.92 15.60 0.57
C HIS A 80 5.04 15.45 2.09
N TYR A 81 5.67 16.43 2.72
CA TYR A 81 5.80 16.49 4.17
C TYR A 81 5.31 17.86 4.62
N ASP A 82 4.15 17.87 5.24
CA ASP A 82 3.64 19.08 5.87
C ASP A 82 3.69 18.90 7.38
N VAL A 83 4.31 19.84 8.07
CA VAL A 83 4.33 19.89 9.53
C VAL A 83 3.59 21.13 9.97
N HIS A 84 2.49 20.92 10.67
CA HIS A 84 1.66 21.99 11.22
C HIS A 84 1.81 22.03 12.74
N GLU A 85 2.17 23.18 13.29
CA GLU A 85 2.20 23.41 14.73
C GLU A 85 1.15 24.45 15.11
N ASN A 86 0.29 24.08 16.07
CA ASN A 86 -0.71 24.98 16.64
C ASN A 86 -0.50 25.09 18.14
N LEU A 87 -0.27 26.31 18.65
CA LEU A 87 -0.12 26.56 20.09
C LEU A 87 -1.46 26.36 20.78
N HIS A 88 -1.48 25.50 21.78
CA HIS A 88 -2.63 25.22 22.63
C HIS A 88 -2.24 25.26 24.11
N GLY A 89 -2.45 26.41 24.78
CA GLY A 89 -2.03 26.61 26.18
C GLY A 89 -0.50 26.55 26.34
N ASN A 90 0.00 25.52 27.03
CA ASN A 90 1.43 25.30 27.31
C ASN A 90 2.12 24.33 26.39
N HIS A 91 1.47 23.90 25.31
CA HIS A 91 2.03 22.95 24.36
C HIS A 91 1.62 23.29 22.93
N TYR A 92 2.33 22.69 21.96
CA TYR A 92 1.96 22.71 20.56
C TYR A 92 1.33 21.36 20.20
N ASP A 93 0.18 21.39 19.53
CA ASP A 93 -0.28 20.24 18.77
C ASP A 93 0.48 20.23 17.45
N VAL A 94 1.13 19.11 17.14
CA VAL A 94 1.99 18.93 15.97
C VAL A 94 1.38 17.85 15.08
N ASP A 95 0.97 18.25 13.90
CA ASP A 95 0.45 17.34 12.88
C ASP A 95 1.49 17.20 11.77
N ILE A 96 1.95 15.97 11.53
CA ILE A 96 2.84 15.63 10.42
C ILE A 96 2.03 14.86 9.39
N VAL A 97 1.83 15.47 8.23
CA VAL A 97 1.16 14.84 7.11
C VAL A 97 2.21 14.39 6.10
N MET A 98 2.30 13.07 5.92
CA MET A 98 3.19 12.44 4.97
C MET A 98 2.36 11.82 3.86
N GLY A 99 2.54 12.32 2.64
CA GLY A 99 1.90 11.77 1.45
C GLY A 99 2.95 11.31 0.44
N GLU A 100 2.72 10.18 -0.19
CA GLU A 100 3.57 9.68 -1.28
C GLU A 100 2.70 9.11 -2.39
N THR A 101 2.93 9.61 -3.61
CA THR A 101 2.23 9.13 -4.79
C THR A 101 3.12 8.20 -5.60
N ILE A 102 2.71 6.95 -5.71
CA ILE A 102 3.45 5.91 -6.42
C ILE A 102 2.95 5.80 -7.85
N GLY A 103 3.84 6.09 -8.80
CA GLY A 103 3.55 5.96 -10.22
C GLY A 103 2.38 6.83 -10.72
N HIS A 104 2.14 7.98 -10.08
CA HIS A 104 1.01 8.90 -10.33
C HIS A 104 -0.38 8.26 -10.16
N GLN A 105 -0.47 7.11 -9.48
CA GLN A 105 -1.71 6.35 -9.37
C GLN A 105 -2.15 6.15 -7.93
N TYR A 106 -1.26 5.69 -7.05
CA TYR A 106 -1.59 5.35 -5.67
C TYR A 106 -0.99 6.36 -4.71
N THR A 107 -1.82 7.05 -3.96
CA THR A 107 -1.37 7.99 -2.91
C THR A 107 -1.57 7.33 -1.56
N PHE A 108 -0.46 7.10 -0.86
CA PHE A 108 -0.45 6.67 0.54
C PHE A 108 -0.31 7.90 1.41
N THR A 109 -1.16 8.04 2.40
CA THR A 109 -1.12 9.15 3.36
C THR A 109 -1.02 8.60 4.78
N LEU A 110 -0.04 9.08 5.52
CA LEU A 110 0.10 8.84 6.96
C LEU A 110 0.16 10.19 7.67
N GLN A 111 -0.78 10.43 8.55
CA GLN A 111 -0.81 11.62 9.39
C GLN A 111 -0.51 11.21 10.83
N LEU A 112 0.50 11.82 11.44
CA LEU A 112 0.86 11.62 12.83
C LEU A 112 0.42 12.83 13.65
N HIS A 113 -0.28 12.55 14.74
CA HIS A 113 -0.69 13.56 15.72
C HIS A 113 0.20 13.46 16.96
N MET A 114 0.87 14.54 17.26
CA MET A 114 1.80 14.62 18.39
C MET A 114 1.54 15.88 19.21
N GLN A 115 2.14 15.93 20.38
CA GLN A 115 2.16 17.09 21.26
C GLN A 115 3.61 17.42 21.61
N LYS A 116 4.00 18.69 21.51
CA LYS A 116 5.31 19.20 21.88
C LYS A 116 5.16 20.21 23.01
N ASP A 117 5.90 20.06 24.11
CA ASP A 117 5.87 20.97 25.22
C ASP A 117 6.50 22.31 24.85
N GLN A 118 5.89 23.42 25.32
CA GLN A 118 6.43 24.76 25.14
C GLN A 118 7.74 24.94 25.93
N GLY A 119 8.79 25.40 25.25
CA GLY A 119 10.10 25.63 25.84
C GLY A 119 10.98 24.40 26.04
N THR A 120 10.51 23.23 25.58
CA THR A 120 11.31 22.02 25.45
C THR A 120 11.05 21.41 24.08
N ASP A 121 11.99 20.59 23.59
CA ASP A 121 11.78 19.84 22.33
C ASP A 121 11.22 18.43 22.59
N VAL A 122 10.66 18.22 23.77
CA VAL A 122 10.06 16.94 24.14
C VAL A 122 8.72 16.80 23.43
N THR A 123 8.60 15.70 22.70
CA THR A 123 7.44 15.40 21.87
C THR A 123 6.80 14.09 22.30
N TYR A 124 5.48 14.09 22.39
CA TYR A 124 4.66 12.94 22.77
C TYR A 124 3.77 12.54 21.60
N TYR A 125 3.81 11.28 21.25
CA TYR A 125 2.89 10.70 20.25
C TYR A 125 1.48 10.56 20.83
N LYS A 126 0.44 10.92 20.08
CA LYS A 126 -0.97 10.74 20.43
C LYS A 126 -1.61 9.60 19.65
N ASN A 127 -1.72 9.77 18.36
CA ASN A 127 -2.33 8.80 17.45
C ASN A 127 -1.85 9.02 16.00
N TYR A 128 -2.34 8.19 15.09
CA TYR A 128 -2.14 8.37 13.65
C TYR A 128 -3.45 8.13 12.87
N GLU A 129 -3.51 8.70 11.68
CA GLU A 129 -4.47 8.38 10.64
C GLU A 129 -3.73 7.92 9.40
N ALA A 130 -4.29 6.95 8.67
CA ALA A 130 -3.67 6.43 7.46
C ALA A 130 -4.72 6.14 6.39
N GLY A 131 -4.37 6.37 5.14
CA GLY A 131 -5.24 6.12 4.00
C GLY A 131 -4.49 5.86 2.71
N CYS A 132 -5.18 5.23 1.77
CA CYS A 132 -4.71 5.06 0.41
C CYS A 132 -5.90 5.23 -0.54
N ASN A 133 -5.69 5.86 -1.69
CA ASN A 133 -6.71 6.05 -2.71
C ASN A 133 -6.89 4.85 -3.65
N ALA A 134 -6.21 3.74 -3.39
CA ALA A 134 -6.34 2.52 -4.19
C ALA A 134 -7.73 1.91 -4.08
N HIS A 135 -8.22 1.36 -5.19
CA HIS A 135 -9.46 0.59 -5.25
C HIS A 135 -9.18 -0.92 -5.35
N GLU A 136 -8.03 -1.30 -5.88
CA GLU A 136 -7.64 -2.68 -6.17
C GLU A 136 -7.11 -3.42 -4.95
N PHE A 137 -6.74 -2.70 -3.90
CA PHE A 137 -6.22 -3.25 -2.66
C PHE A 137 -6.57 -2.36 -1.46
N THR A 138 -6.51 -2.95 -0.27
CA THR A 138 -6.58 -2.21 0.99
C THR A 138 -5.21 -2.15 1.63
N TRP A 139 -4.79 -0.95 2.05
CA TRP A 139 -3.62 -0.76 2.90
C TRP A 139 -4.04 -0.63 4.36
N TYR A 140 -3.41 -1.41 5.24
CA TYR A 140 -3.73 -1.42 6.66
C TYR A 140 -2.46 -1.42 7.51
N ILE A 141 -2.36 -0.48 8.44
CA ILE A 141 -1.31 -0.40 9.45
C ILE A 141 -1.70 -1.31 10.62
N SER A 142 -0.87 -2.32 10.90
CA SER A 142 -1.13 -3.31 11.95
C SER A 142 -0.56 -2.94 13.31
N GLY A 143 0.36 -1.99 13.34
CA GLY A 143 0.99 -1.51 14.55
C GLY A 143 1.70 -0.18 14.33
N PHE A 144 2.04 0.49 15.44
CA PHE A 144 2.80 1.73 15.40
C PHE A 144 3.73 1.78 16.60
N SER A 145 4.99 2.13 16.36
CA SER A 145 5.98 2.38 17.39
C SER A 145 6.57 3.78 17.23
N PHE A 146 6.80 4.44 18.34
CA PHE A 146 7.36 5.78 18.40
C PHE A 146 8.39 5.83 19.54
N ALA A 147 9.56 6.37 19.26
CA ALA A 147 10.63 6.51 20.24
C ALA A 147 11.42 7.78 20.00
N THR A 148 11.79 8.47 21.08
CA THR A 148 12.70 9.62 21.04
C THR A 148 14.15 9.13 21.20
N ASP A 149 15.01 9.54 20.29
CA ASP A 149 16.44 9.32 20.37
C ASP A 149 17.04 10.32 21.39
N SER A 150 17.47 9.81 22.54
CA SER A 150 17.98 10.65 23.63
C SER A 150 19.26 11.42 23.28
N SER A 151 20.00 11.01 22.24
CA SER A 151 21.24 11.67 21.82
C SER A 151 21.01 12.84 20.88
N THR A 152 19.95 12.79 20.06
CA THR A 152 19.65 13.80 19.05
C THR A 152 18.35 14.57 19.29
N GLY A 153 17.49 14.10 20.20
CA GLY A 153 16.13 14.62 20.37
C GLY A 153 15.16 14.28 19.24
N ASN A 154 15.64 13.60 18.19
CA ASN A 154 14.80 13.22 17.08
C ASN A 154 13.85 12.08 17.46
N ASN A 155 12.66 12.13 16.93
CA ASN A 155 11.67 11.07 17.09
C ASN A 155 11.77 10.11 15.93
N LYS A 156 11.81 8.81 16.23
CA LYS A 156 11.78 7.73 15.24
C LYS A 156 10.44 7.01 15.33
N PHE A 157 9.87 6.67 14.20
CA PHE A 157 8.65 5.87 14.17
C PHE A 157 8.76 4.73 13.17
N GLU A 158 8.04 3.66 13.46
CA GLU A 158 7.88 2.51 12.58
C GLU A 158 6.44 2.06 12.60
N ALA A 159 5.87 1.88 11.41
CA ALA A 159 4.49 1.45 11.19
C ALA A 159 4.47 0.17 10.34
N PRO A 160 4.51 -1.03 10.97
CA PRO A 160 4.25 -2.28 10.27
C PRO A 160 2.86 -2.25 9.65
N SER A 161 2.78 -2.51 8.36
CA SER A 161 1.55 -2.47 7.59
C SER A 161 1.50 -3.59 6.57
N SER A 162 0.39 -3.71 5.85
CA SER A 162 0.25 -4.67 4.77
C SER A 162 -0.70 -4.14 3.69
N LEU A 163 -0.46 -4.59 2.46
CA LEU A 163 -1.39 -4.49 1.36
C LEU A 163 -2.20 -5.79 1.27
N TYR A 164 -3.49 -5.67 1.10
CA TYR A 164 -4.41 -6.82 0.97
C TYR A 164 -5.10 -6.77 -0.38
N PHE A 165 -5.03 -7.87 -1.10
CA PHE A 165 -5.64 -8.03 -2.43
C PHE A 165 -6.65 -9.16 -2.41
N LYS A 166 -7.70 -9.02 -3.23
CA LYS A 166 -8.60 -10.10 -3.58
C LYS A 166 -8.22 -10.60 -4.98
N ILE A 167 -7.81 -11.85 -5.05
CA ILE A 167 -7.35 -12.47 -6.30
C ILE A 167 -8.47 -13.30 -6.88
N LEU A 168 -8.77 -13.08 -8.16
CA LEU A 168 -9.67 -13.93 -8.94
C LEU A 168 -8.83 -15.04 -9.59
N ALA A 169 -8.97 -16.22 -9.02
CA ALA A 169 -8.47 -17.50 -9.54
C ALA A 169 -9.67 -18.44 -9.74
N GLU A 170 -9.45 -19.75 -9.83
CA GLU A 170 -10.55 -20.73 -9.82
C GLU A 170 -11.40 -20.57 -8.55
N ASP A 171 -10.73 -20.37 -7.41
CA ASP A 171 -11.34 -19.94 -6.16
C ASP A 171 -10.88 -18.53 -5.80
N VAL A 172 -11.74 -17.76 -5.11
CA VAL A 172 -11.38 -16.43 -4.62
C VAL A 172 -10.36 -16.57 -3.51
N GLU A 173 -9.18 -16.02 -3.72
CA GLU A 173 -8.11 -15.97 -2.74
C GLU A 173 -7.86 -14.54 -2.24
N TYR A 174 -7.42 -14.43 -0.99
CA TYR A 174 -6.93 -13.18 -0.42
C TYR A 174 -5.45 -13.30 -0.16
N ILE A 175 -4.68 -12.29 -0.56
CA ILE A 175 -3.26 -12.24 -0.27
C ILE A 175 -2.92 -11.03 0.58
N GLN A 176 -1.96 -11.21 1.47
CA GLN A 176 -1.36 -10.18 2.29
C GLN A 176 0.10 -9.99 1.88
N VAL A 177 0.50 -8.75 1.62
CA VAL A 177 1.89 -8.38 1.34
C VAL A 177 2.38 -7.43 2.42
N PRO A 178 3.40 -7.79 3.21
CA PRO A 178 3.90 -6.94 4.27
C PRO A 178 4.59 -5.69 3.69
N VAL A 179 4.35 -4.55 4.33
CA VAL A 179 5.02 -3.27 4.04
C VAL A 179 5.36 -2.63 5.38
N THR A 180 6.54 -2.03 5.51
CA THR A 180 6.90 -1.29 6.71
C THR A 180 7.20 0.16 6.34
N ILE A 181 6.60 1.10 7.05
CA ILE A 181 6.94 2.51 6.97
C ILE A 181 7.87 2.82 8.13
N LYS A 182 8.99 3.48 7.83
CA LYS A 182 9.91 4.01 8.85
C LYS A 182 10.14 5.48 8.57
N GLY A 183 10.24 6.26 9.63
CA GLY A 183 10.52 7.67 9.47
C GLY A 183 11.11 8.32 10.72
N THR A 184 11.46 9.58 10.55
CA THR A 184 12.01 10.43 11.61
C THR A 184 11.30 11.78 11.59
N TYR A 185 11.16 12.37 12.77
CA TYR A 185 10.75 13.75 12.94
C TYR A 185 11.77 14.47 13.83
N CYS A 186 12.26 15.60 13.36
CA CYS A 186 13.16 16.47 14.12
C CYS A 186 12.38 17.68 14.67
N PRO A 187 12.10 17.74 15.99
CA PRO A 187 11.31 18.83 16.57
C PRO A 187 12.02 20.18 16.57
N ILE A 188 13.35 20.20 16.46
CA ILE A 188 14.15 21.43 16.46
C ILE A 188 13.94 22.24 15.16
N ASN A 189 13.88 21.58 14.03
CA ASN A 189 13.76 22.22 12.73
C ASN A 189 12.46 21.93 11.98
N ASN A 190 11.54 21.22 12.62
CA ASN A 190 10.24 20.87 12.09
C ASN A 190 10.32 20.08 10.76
N LYS A 191 11.23 19.12 10.68
CA LYS A 191 11.40 18.27 9.48
C LYS A 191 11.05 16.82 9.77
N ALA A 192 10.33 16.22 8.85
CA ALA A 192 10.01 14.81 8.87
C ALA A 192 10.51 14.12 7.60
N ASP A 193 10.95 12.88 7.74
CA ASP A 193 11.33 11.99 6.65
C ASP A 193 10.68 10.62 6.85
N PHE A 194 10.33 9.92 5.77
CA PHE A 194 9.88 8.54 5.85
C PHE A 194 10.25 7.72 4.62
N THR A 195 10.23 6.39 4.77
CA THR A 195 10.57 5.42 3.74
C THR A 195 9.63 4.22 3.82
N TYR A 196 9.20 3.71 2.67
CA TYR A 196 8.51 2.43 2.54
C TYR A 196 9.53 1.32 2.31
N ILE A 197 9.30 0.17 2.97
CA ILE A 197 10.07 -1.06 2.81
C ILE A 197 9.09 -2.17 2.45
N LEU A 198 9.17 -2.64 1.21
CA LEU A 198 8.39 -3.73 0.63
C LEU A 198 9.29 -4.96 0.43
#